data_32b50b29a09de078bbb8a0519f18fc85
#
_entry.id   32b50b29a09de078bbb8a0519f18fc85
#
_cell.length_a   1.000
_cell.length_b   1.000
_cell.length_c   1.000
_cell.angle_alpha   90.00
_cell.angle_beta   90.00
_cell.angle_gamma   90.00
#
_symmetry.space_group_name_H-M   'P 1'
#
loop_
_entity.id
_entity.type
_entity.pdbx_description
1 polymer ?
#
loop_
_entity_poly.entity_id
_entity_poly.type
_entity_poly.pdbx_seq_one_letter_code
_entity_poly.pdbx_strand_id
1 'polypeptide(L)'
;MEQEHKRRPRYKGTHPRTFQEKYKEHDPENYRSDVEKIIESGKTPAGMHIPILVDEILEVLQIQPGQTGYDATLGYGGHTRRMLARLQGQGHLYATDVDPIEMEKTRARLASAGFGPELLTIQHRNFADVDQVAPGVLFDFVLADLGVSSMQIDEDRKSVV
;
A
#
# COMPACT_ATOMS: atom_id res chain seq x y z
N MET A 1 -14.59 34.92 42.11
CA MET A 1 -15.54 34.16 41.29
C MET A 1 -14.77 33.28 40.35
N GLU A 2 -14.56 32.03 40.71
CA GLU A 2 -13.91 31.01 39.88
C GLU A 2 -14.87 30.64 38.75
N GLN A 3 -14.43 30.85 37.49
CA GLN A 3 -15.20 30.39 36.35
C GLN A 3 -14.95 28.88 36.19
N GLU A 4 -15.99 28.11 36.50
CA GLU A 4 -16.04 26.67 36.27
C GLU A 4 -15.77 26.36 34.79
N HIS A 5 -14.63 25.70 34.51
CA HIS A 5 -14.21 25.34 33.14
C HIS A 5 -15.15 24.26 32.59
N LYS A 6 -16.23 24.66 31.90
CA LYS A 6 -17.14 23.76 31.21
C LYS A 6 -16.36 22.98 30.15
N ARG A 7 -16.14 21.68 30.39
CA ARG A 7 -15.61 20.76 29.39
C ARG A 7 -16.46 20.84 28.14
N ARG A 8 -15.84 21.09 26.99
CA ARG A 8 -16.52 21.03 25.69
C ARG A 8 -17.25 19.70 25.58
N PRO A 9 -18.53 19.67 25.10
CA PRO A 9 -19.22 18.41 24.90
C PRO A 9 -18.38 17.53 24.00
N ARG A 10 -18.14 16.27 24.42
CA ARG A 10 -17.47 15.29 23.59
C ARG A 10 -18.22 15.19 22.28
N TYR A 11 -17.52 15.44 21.17
CA TYR A 11 -18.04 15.27 19.83
C TYR A 11 -18.65 13.87 19.72
N LYS A 12 -19.98 13.77 19.56
CA LYS A 12 -20.70 12.54 19.26
C LYS A 12 -20.58 12.25 17.76
N GLY A 13 -19.39 12.33 17.25
CA GLY A 13 -19.11 12.08 15.84
C GLY A 13 -19.06 10.59 15.54
N THR A 14 -19.19 10.28 14.28
CA THR A 14 -19.10 8.99 13.62
C THR A 14 -17.68 8.41 13.61
N HIS A 15 -16.84 8.75 14.61
CA HIS A 15 -15.50 8.19 14.69
C HIS A 15 -15.58 6.72 15.11
N PRO A 16 -14.99 5.81 14.34
CA PRO A 16 -14.90 4.41 14.68
C PRO A 16 -14.19 4.25 16.03
N ARG A 17 -14.74 3.38 16.89
CA ARG A 17 -14.22 3.15 18.24
C ARG A 17 -13.26 1.98 18.31
N THR A 18 -13.31 1.11 17.31
CA THR A 18 -12.48 -0.07 17.21
C THR A 18 -11.73 -0.07 15.88
N PHE A 19 -10.65 -0.85 15.82
CA PHE A 19 -9.89 -1.07 14.60
C PHE A 19 -10.78 -1.62 13.47
N GLN A 20 -11.63 -2.60 13.76
CA GLN A 20 -12.54 -3.21 12.79
C GLN A 20 -13.59 -2.22 12.25
N GLU A 21 -14.10 -1.31 13.07
CA GLU A 21 -15.02 -0.26 12.62
C GLU A 21 -14.33 0.78 11.72
N LYS A 22 -13.03 0.99 11.89
CA LYS A 22 -12.24 1.91 11.07
C LYS A 22 -11.85 1.30 9.73
N TYR A 23 -11.47 0.02 9.72
CA TYR A 23 -10.96 -0.70 8.57
C TYR A 23 -11.95 -1.77 8.08
N LYS A 24 -13.17 -1.33 7.79
CA LYS A 24 -14.32 -2.16 7.39
C LYS A 24 -14.06 -3.02 6.15
N GLU A 25 -13.18 -2.58 5.27
CA GLU A 25 -12.77 -3.29 4.05
C GLU A 25 -11.99 -4.59 4.34
N HIS A 26 -11.49 -4.79 5.55
CA HIS A 26 -10.87 -6.05 5.98
C HIS A 26 -11.88 -7.09 6.47
N ASP A 27 -13.15 -6.71 6.60
CA ASP A 27 -14.25 -7.59 6.96
C ASP A 27 -15.41 -7.41 5.96
N PRO A 28 -15.22 -7.89 4.72
CA PRO A 28 -16.20 -7.70 3.64
C PRO A 28 -17.53 -8.42 3.89
N GLU A 29 -17.56 -9.43 4.76
CA GLU A 29 -18.78 -10.15 5.09
C GLU A 29 -19.75 -9.27 5.88
N ASN A 30 -19.22 -8.46 6.82
CA ASN A 30 -20.03 -7.61 7.70
C ASN A 30 -20.23 -6.18 7.17
N TYR A 31 -19.29 -5.65 6.37
CA TYR A 31 -19.26 -4.22 6.03
C TYR A 31 -19.28 -3.90 4.54
N ARG A 32 -19.57 -4.89 3.68
CA ARG A 32 -19.56 -4.71 2.21
C ARG A 32 -20.38 -3.50 1.73
N SER A 33 -21.61 -3.37 2.24
CA SER A 33 -22.49 -2.26 1.85
C SER A 33 -21.99 -0.89 2.32
N ASP A 34 -21.25 -0.84 3.43
CA ASP A 34 -20.69 0.40 3.96
C ASP A 34 -19.47 0.82 3.13
N VAL A 35 -18.64 -0.14 2.73
CA VAL A 35 -17.46 0.08 1.85
C VAL A 35 -17.94 0.58 0.49
N GLU A 36 -18.96 -0.06 -0.09
CA GLU A 36 -19.56 0.36 -1.37
C GLU A 36 -20.06 1.81 -1.32
N LYS A 37 -20.78 2.20 -0.25
CA LYS A 37 -21.25 3.59 -0.05
C LYS A 37 -20.11 4.60 0.09
N ILE A 38 -19.00 4.22 0.74
CA ILE A 38 -17.83 5.09 0.86
C ILE A 38 -17.22 5.34 -0.51
N ILE A 39 -17.07 4.28 -1.33
CA ILE A 39 -16.54 4.36 -2.70
C ILE A 39 -17.49 5.18 -3.59
N GLU A 40 -18.79 4.95 -3.55
CA GLU A 40 -19.80 5.70 -4.30
C GLU A 40 -19.80 7.21 -3.93
N SER A 41 -19.46 7.55 -2.69
CA SER A 41 -19.33 8.94 -2.25
C SER A 41 -18.03 9.62 -2.74
N GLY A 42 -17.20 8.93 -3.52
CA GLY A 42 -15.91 9.43 -4.01
C GLY A 42 -14.81 9.44 -2.94
N LYS A 43 -15.01 8.73 -1.83
CA LYS A 43 -14.02 8.61 -0.76
C LYS A 43 -13.33 7.26 -0.79
N THR A 44 -12.12 7.20 -0.26
CA THR A 44 -11.38 5.96 -0.10
C THR A 44 -11.65 5.38 1.29
N PRO A 45 -12.03 4.10 1.39
CA PRO A 45 -12.08 3.40 2.69
C PRO A 45 -10.72 3.47 3.39
N ALA A 46 -10.72 3.54 4.73
CA ALA A 46 -9.53 3.84 5.54
C ALA A 46 -8.36 2.85 5.34
N GLY A 47 -8.65 1.60 4.97
CA GLY A 47 -7.63 0.58 4.70
C GLY A 47 -7.39 0.33 3.21
N MET A 48 -8.07 1.05 2.31
CA MET A 48 -7.77 1.02 0.88
C MET A 48 -6.79 2.15 0.57
N HIS A 49 -5.57 1.78 0.30
CA HIS A 49 -4.54 2.74 -0.10
C HIS A 49 -4.67 3.00 -1.60
N ILE A 50 -5.17 4.19 -1.96
CA ILE A 50 -5.03 4.68 -3.33
C ILE A 50 -3.64 5.33 -3.40
N PRO A 51 -2.75 4.82 -4.26
CA PRO A 51 -1.41 5.40 -4.38
C PRO A 51 -1.52 6.84 -4.89
N ILE A 52 -0.75 7.74 -4.28
CA ILE A 52 -0.70 9.16 -4.66
C ILE A 52 0.24 9.36 -5.85
N LEU A 53 0.01 10.44 -6.61
CA LEU A 53 0.90 10.90 -7.69
C LEU A 53 1.25 9.81 -8.72
N VAL A 54 0.34 8.86 -8.97
CA VAL A 54 0.63 7.69 -9.82
C VAL A 54 0.99 8.10 -11.24
N ASP A 55 0.24 9.02 -11.82
CA ASP A 55 0.44 9.43 -13.21
C ASP A 55 1.74 10.22 -13.35
N GLU A 56 2.05 11.09 -12.40
CA GLU A 56 3.30 11.87 -12.35
C GLU A 56 4.52 10.94 -12.15
N ILE A 57 4.42 9.95 -11.27
CA ILE A 57 5.48 8.95 -11.06
C ILE A 57 5.74 8.17 -12.36
N LEU A 58 4.69 7.69 -13.03
CA LEU A 58 4.83 6.95 -14.28
C LEU A 58 5.36 7.81 -15.42
N GLU A 59 5.02 9.10 -15.45
CA GLU A 59 5.57 10.07 -16.40
C GLU A 59 7.08 10.27 -16.19
N VAL A 60 7.51 10.39 -14.93
CA VAL A 60 8.93 10.56 -14.59
C VAL A 60 9.73 9.28 -14.88
N LEU A 61 9.20 8.11 -14.49
CA LEU A 61 9.90 6.84 -14.65
C LEU A 61 9.98 6.38 -16.10
N GLN A 62 9.08 6.82 -17.00
CA GLN A 62 9.04 6.51 -18.43
C GLN A 62 9.21 5.01 -18.74
N ILE A 63 8.57 4.16 -17.95
CA ILE A 63 8.71 2.72 -18.02
C ILE A 63 8.37 2.18 -19.40
N GLN A 64 9.26 1.37 -19.95
CA GLN A 64 9.13 0.72 -21.25
C GLN A 64 9.06 -0.82 -21.09
N PRO A 65 8.35 -1.52 -21.99
CA PRO A 65 8.40 -2.98 -22.05
C PRO A 65 9.85 -3.50 -22.15
N GLY A 66 10.14 -4.58 -21.44
CA GLY A 66 11.47 -5.22 -21.42
C GLY A 66 12.42 -4.70 -20.34
N GLN A 67 12.04 -3.62 -19.64
CA GLN A 67 12.86 -3.06 -18.57
C GLN A 67 12.76 -3.88 -17.27
N THR A 68 13.75 -3.69 -16.41
CA THR A 68 13.78 -4.24 -15.05
C THR A 68 13.69 -3.11 -14.04
N GLY A 69 12.71 -3.20 -13.14
CA GLY A 69 12.47 -2.18 -12.12
C GLY A 69 12.57 -2.69 -10.69
N TYR A 70 12.60 -1.73 -9.75
CA TYR A 70 12.56 -2.02 -8.33
C TYR A 70 11.60 -1.09 -7.61
N ASP A 71 10.67 -1.70 -6.84
CA ASP A 71 9.79 -1.03 -5.89
C ASP A 71 10.27 -1.30 -4.46
N ALA A 72 10.87 -0.31 -3.84
CA ALA A 72 11.43 -0.40 -2.50
C ALA A 72 10.37 -0.42 -1.39
N THR A 73 9.11 -0.15 -1.74
CA THR A 73 7.99 0.08 -0.80
C THR A 73 6.69 -0.51 -1.34
N LEU A 74 6.65 -1.85 -1.44
CA LEU A 74 5.52 -2.59 -2.03
C LEU A 74 4.17 -2.17 -1.45
N GLY A 75 4.05 -2.10 -0.12
CA GLY A 75 2.81 -1.78 0.57
C GLY A 75 1.61 -2.57 0.05
N TYR A 76 0.53 -1.87 -0.29
CA TYR A 76 -0.68 -2.46 -0.89
C TYR A 76 -0.54 -2.80 -2.38
N GLY A 77 0.62 -2.54 -2.99
CA GLY A 77 0.91 -2.85 -4.39
C GLY A 77 0.26 -1.90 -5.41
N GLY A 78 -0.17 -0.74 -4.98
CA GLY A 78 -0.82 0.22 -5.86
C GLY A 78 0.10 0.74 -6.95
N HIS A 79 1.27 1.24 -6.61
CA HIS A 79 2.31 1.66 -7.56
C HIS A 79 2.87 0.47 -8.34
N THR A 80 3.20 -0.64 -7.65
CA THR A 80 3.67 -1.90 -8.26
C THR A 80 2.76 -2.33 -9.41
N ARG A 81 1.44 -2.38 -9.18
CA ARG A 81 0.47 -2.76 -10.21
C ARG A 81 0.52 -1.86 -11.43
N ARG A 82 0.67 -0.56 -11.24
CA ARG A 82 0.73 0.43 -12.32
C ARG A 82 2.04 0.32 -13.11
N MET A 83 3.16 0.10 -12.44
CA MET A 83 4.45 -0.14 -13.08
C MET A 83 4.44 -1.44 -13.91
N LEU A 84 3.91 -2.54 -13.36
CA LEU A 84 3.74 -3.81 -14.07
C LEU A 84 2.87 -3.67 -15.32
N ALA A 85 1.80 -2.88 -15.26
CA ALA A 85 0.96 -2.61 -16.42
C ALA A 85 1.74 -1.88 -17.55
N ARG A 86 2.69 -1.02 -17.21
CA ARG A 86 3.57 -0.35 -18.19
C ARG A 86 4.59 -1.29 -18.84
N LEU A 87 5.03 -2.31 -18.13
CA LEU A 87 5.91 -3.36 -18.67
C LEU A 87 5.19 -4.26 -19.71
N GLN A 88 3.88 -4.27 -19.78
CA GLN A 88 3.07 -4.99 -20.79
C GLN A 88 3.43 -6.49 -20.89
N GLY A 89 3.73 -7.13 -19.77
CA GLY A 89 4.11 -8.54 -19.73
C GLY A 89 5.54 -8.82 -20.23
N GLN A 90 6.36 -7.79 -20.40
CA GLN A 90 7.75 -7.89 -20.81
C GLN A 90 8.63 -7.20 -19.77
N GLY A 91 9.73 -7.84 -19.37
CA GLY A 91 10.62 -7.33 -18.33
C GLY A 91 10.28 -7.92 -16.96
N HIS A 92 10.77 -7.29 -15.88
CA HIS A 92 10.60 -7.81 -14.54
C HIS A 92 10.59 -6.69 -13.49
N LEU A 93 9.76 -6.85 -12.45
CA LEU A 93 9.74 -5.95 -11.31
C LEU A 93 10.12 -6.70 -10.04
N TYR A 94 11.08 -6.18 -9.32
CA TYR A 94 11.40 -6.60 -7.96
C TYR A 94 10.69 -5.67 -6.98
N ALA A 95 10.18 -6.21 -5.88
CA ALA A 95 9.53 -5.40 -4.86
C ALA A 95 9.88 -5.91 -3.46
N THR A 96 10.04 -4.98 -2.51
CA THR A 96 10.34 -5.32 -1.13
C THR A 96 9.37 -4.64 -0.17
N ASP A 97 9.14 -5.29 0.96
CA ASP A 97 8.46 -4.71 2.10
C ASP A 97 8.99 -5.31 3.40
N VAL A 98 8.85 -4.58 4.50
CA VAL A 98 9.21 -5.02 5.85
C VAL A 98 8.01 -5.61 6.61
N ASP A 99 6.79 -5.43 6.11
CA ASP A 99 5.57 -6.00 6.70
C ASP A 99 5.22 -7.34 6.02
N PRO A 100 5.53 -8.49 6.67
CA PRO A 100 5.29 -9.80 6.07
C PRO A 100 3.81 -10.13 5.88
N ILE A 101 2.93 -9.55 6.71
CA ILE A 101 1.49 -9.83 6.66
C ILE A 101 0.86 -9.12 5.47
N GLU A 102 1.14 -7.82 5.32
CA GLU A 102 0.59 -7.07 4.20
C GLU A 102 1.21 -7.49 2.87
N MET A 103 2.49 -7.84 2.88
CA MET A 103 3.19 -8.38 1.71
C MET A 103 2.49 -9.61 1.12
N GLU A 104 2.09 -10.59 1.95
CA GLU A 104 1.40 -11.80 1.47
C GLU A 104 0.01 -11.49 0.90
N LYS A 105 -0.73 -10.56 1.51
CA LYS A 105 -2.01 -10.11 0.97
C LYS A 105 -1.82 -9.40 -0.37
N THR A 106 -0.79 -8.58 -0.48
CA THR A 106 -0.45 -7.86 -1.72
C THR A 106 -0.01 -8.82 -2.81
N ARG A 107 0.80 -9.83 -2.47
CA ARG A 107 1.17 -10.91 -3.41
C ARG A 107 -0.07 -11.58 -3.99
N ALA A 108 -1.01 -11.97 -3.15
CA ALA A 108 -2.25 -12.61 -3.60
C ALA A 108 -3.09 -11.68 -4.49
N ARG A 109 -3.21 -10.39 -4.15
CA ARG A 109 -3.93 -9.38 -4.96
C ARG A 109 -3.31 -9.22 -6.35
N LEU A 110 -1.98 -9.10 -6.43
CA LEU A 110 -1.26 -8.91 -7.68
C LEU A 110 -1.32 -10.18 -8.55
N ALA A 111 -1.18 -11.37 -7.96
CA ALA A 111 -1.34 -12.63 -8.66
C ALA A 111 -2.76 -12.78 -9.25
N SER A 112 -3.80 -12.42 -8.49
CA SER A 112 -5.19 -12.42 -8.97
C SER A 112 -5.44 -11.40 -10.09
N ALA A 113 -4.62 -10.37 -10.18
CA ALA A 113 -4.64 -9.38 -11.25
C ALA A 113 -3.82 -9.79 -12.50
N GLY A 114 -3.25 -11.02 -12.51
CA GLY A 114 -2.49 -11.57 -13.62
C GLY A 114 -0.99 -11.27 -13.59
N PHE A 115 -0.45 -10.80 -12.46
CA PHE A 115 0.98 -10.55 -12.29
C PHE A 115 1.61 -11.67 -11.47
N GLY A 116 2.07 -12.70 -12.17
CA GLY A 116 2.70 -13.89 -11.58
C GLY A 116 4.22 -13.72 -11.35
N PRO A 117 4.86 -14.80 -10.86
CA PRO A 117 6.28 -14.78 -10.51
C PRO A 117 7.22 -14.56 -11.70
N GLU A 118 6.73 -14.73 -12.92
CA GLU A 118 7.46 -14.45 -14.16
C GLU A 118 7.69 -12.95 -14.38
N LEU A 119 6.81 -12.10 -13.83
CA LEU A 119 6.85 -10.64 -13.96
C LEU A 119 7.24 -9.93 -12.68
N LEU A 120 7.03 -10.57 -11.53
CA LEU A 120 7.16 -9.93 -10.22
C LEU A 120 7.82 -10.84 -9.19
N THR A 121 8.91 -10.38 -8.61
CA THR A 121 9.54 -10.98 -7.43
C THR A 121 9.30 -10.10 -6.21
N ILE A 122 8.63 -10.65 -5.19
CA ILE A 122 8.39 -9.95 -3.92
C ILE A 122 9.25 -10.59 -2.84
N GLN A 123 9.98 -9.77 -2.06
CA GLN A 123 10.84 -10.23 -0.98
C GLN A 123 10.54 -9.49 0.33
N HIS A 124 10.46 -10.25 1.44
CA HIS A 124 10.42 -9.67 2.78
C HIS A 124 11.82 -9.19 3.14
N ARG A 125 12.06 -7.89 2.95
CA ARG A 125 13.39 -7.28 3.11
C ARG A 125 13.28 -5.78 3.31
N ASN A 126 14.22 -5.23 4.06
CA ASN A 126 14.39 -3.79 4.13
C ASN A 126 14.98 -3.28 2.81
N PHE A 127 14.53 -2.14 2.32
CA PHE A 127 15.06 -1.51 1.09
C PHE A 127 16.54 -1.11 1.21
N ALA A 128 17.06 -0.95 2.43
CA ALA A 128 18.48 -0.72 2.68
C ALA A 128 19.38 -1.87 2.17
N ASP A 129 18.81 -3.09 2.03
CA ASP A 129 19.50 -4.27 1.51
C ASP A 129 19.31 -4.44 -0.01
N VAL A 130 19.18 -3.34 -0.76
CA VAL A 130 18.90 -3.36 -2.21
C VAL A 130 19.91 -4.17 -3.01
N ASP A 131 21.17 -4.19 -2.61
CA ASP A 131 22.25 -4.98 -3.20
C ASP A 131 22.02 -6.50 -3.15
N GLN A 132 21.16 -6.95 -2.23
CA GLN A 132 20.79 -8.35 -2.04
C GLN A 132 19.45 -8.72 -2.67
N VAL A 133 18.68 -7.74 -3.18
CA VAL A 133 17.36 -7.98 -3.80
C VAL A 133 17.51 -8.78 -5.09
N ALA A 134 18.44 -8.38 -5.95
CA ALA A 134 18.73 -9.03 -7.22
C ALA A 134 20.23 -8.85 -7.55
N PRO A 135 21.13 -9.66 -6.94
CA PRO A 135 22.57 -9.50 -7.13
C PRO A 135 22.97 -9.55 -8.59
N GLY A 136 23.69 -8.53 -9.05
CA GLY A 136 24.17 -8.41 -10.43
C GLY A 136 23.15 -7.90 -11.44
N VAL A 137 21.91 -7.64 -11.03
CA VAL A 137 20.89 -7.00 -11.88
C VAL A 137 21.02 -5.46 -11.77
N LEU A 138 20.98 -4.80 -12.91
CA LEU A 138 20.86 -3.34 -12.98
C LEU A 138 19.39 -2.98 -13.18
N PHE A 139 18.88 -2.07 -12.36
CA PHE A 139 17.53 -1.58 -12.48
C PHE A 139 17.46 -0.38 -13.43
N ASP A 140 16.53 -0.41 -14.38
CA ASP A 140 16.25 0.70 -15.29
C ASP A 140 15.49 1.82 -14.57
N PHE A 141 14.66 1.45 -13.59
CA PHE A 141 13.91 2.40 -12.75
C PHE A 141 13.76 1.89 -11.33
N VAL A 142 13.68 2.82 -10.38
CA VAL A 142 13.49 2.54 -8.95
C VAL A 142 12.44 3.50 -8.40
N LEU A 143 11.52 2.96 -7.61
CA LEU A 143 10.56 3.73 -6.83
C LEU A 143 10.74 3.46 -5.33
N ALA A 144 10.69 4.52 -4.52
CA ALA A 144 10.60 4.44 -3.07
C ALA A 144 9.59 5.48 -2.57
N ASP A 145 8.41 5.01 -2.17
CA ASP A 145 7.36 5.82 -1.53
C ASP A 145 7.46 5.65 -0.01
N LEU A 146 8.41 6.40 0.59
CA LEU A 146 8.80 6.23 1.98
C LEU A 146 7.74 6.82 2.92
N GLY A 147 7.15 5.97 3.75
CA GLY A 147 6.14 6.36 4.73
C GLY A 147 5.66 5.19 5.56
N VAL A 148 4.69 5.47 6.42
CA VAL A 148 3.97 4.46 7.22
C VAL A 148 2.49 4.53 6.89
N SER A 149 1.83 3.38 6.84
CA SER A 149 0.38 3.34 6.67
C SER A 149 -0.33 3.74 7.96
N SER A 150 -1.55 4.29 7.85
CA SER A 150 -2.37 4.58 9.03
C SER A 150 -2.66 3.32 9.86
N MET A 151 -2.73 2.15 9.22
CA MET A 151 -2.88 0.87 9.92
C MET A 151 -1.67 0.53 10.79
N GLN A 152 -0.46 0.78 10.31
CA GLN A 152 0.77 0.57 11.10
C GLN A 152 0.86 1.49 12.32
N ILE A 153 0.26 2.69 12.22
CA ILE A 153 0.19 3.64 13.34
C ILE A 153 -0.89 3.22 14.34
N ASP A 154 -2.04 2.71 13.87
CA ASP A 154 -3.19 2.38 14.71
C ASP A 154 -3.09 0.99 15.36
N GLU A 155 -2.45 0.03 14.72
CA GLU A 155 -2.09 -1.21 15.38
C GLU A 155 -0.95 -0.92 16.36
N ASP A 156 -1.15 -1.27 17.63
CA ASP A 156 -0.13 -1.19 18.70
C ASP A 156 0.96 -2.29 18.48
N ARG A 157 1.29 -2.53 17.24
CA ARG A 157 2.46 -3.28 16.83
C ARG A 157 3.62 -2.30 16.93
N LYS A 158 4.27 -2.33 18.10
CA LYS A 158 5.56 -1.67 18.26
C LYS A 158 6.37 -2.02 17.01
N SER A 159 6.60 -1.00 16.19
CA SER A 159 7.42 -1.10 15.01
C SER A 159 8.67 -1.92 15.35
N VAL A 160 8.83 -3.02 14.66
CA VAL A 160 10.11 -3.68 14.56
C VAL A 160 10.89 -2.82 13.59
N VAL A 161 11.59 -1.82 14.15
CA VAL A 161 12.63 -1.08 13.46
C VAL A 161 13.93 -1.81 13.75
#